data_3a25a8aae9acc568fb0724c51f3906ec
#
_entry.id   3a25a8aae9acc568fb0724c51f3906ec
#
_cell.length_a   1.000
_cell.length_b   1.000
_cell.length_c   1.000
_cell.angle_alpha   90.00
_cell.angle_beta   90.00
_cell.angle_gamma   90.00
#
_symmetry.space_group_name_H-M   'P 1'
#
loop_
_entity.id
_entity.type
_entity.pdbx_description
1 polymer ?
#
loop_
_entity_poly.entity_id
_entity_poly.type
_entity_poly.pdbx_seq_one_letter_code
_entity_poly.pdbx_strand_id
1 'polypeptide(L)'
;MIIMELKNNFTENFHFLKGNHENILNESRHGNLAFRKFVQEGSMCCDFIRQVYGDVILHLISLWEKALPVCAVFYDFAVSHAEPAFNFSRKQIIDYHKNDDVVLGLTWTANDSAEKGSVKKLFKNLNPSAKRSGVLWFGGHRPVKDGKYLLRQDGAYLQLHNPNEMNVAIVVPEKKFNPETDIKSVI
;
A
#
# COMPACT_ATOMS: atom_id res chain seq x y z
N MET A 1 -6.40 1.99 16.29
CA MET A 1 -6.33 0.96 17.35
C MET A 1 -6.82 -0.40 16.89
N ILE A 2 -8.00 -0.56 16.27
CA ILE A 2 -8.51 -1.87 15.77
C ILE A 2 -7.50 -2.62 14.90
N ILE A 3 -6.84 -1.96 13.95
CA ILE A 3 -5.86 -2.59 13.05
C ILE A 3 -4.62 -3.08 13.82
N MET A 4 -4.15 -2.33 14.81
CA MET A 4 -3.04 -2.75 15.67
C MET A 4 -3.43 -3.98 16.50
N GLU A 5 -4.66 -4.01 17.01
CA GLU A 5 -5.20 -5.14 17.75
C GLU A 5 -5.35 -6.39 16.86
N LEU A 6 -5.87 -6.22 15.64
CA LEU A 6 -5.92 -7.30 14.65
C LEU A 6 -4.52 -7.84 14.34
N LYS A 7 -3.51 -6.98 14.16
CA LYS A 7 -2.14 -7.42 13.93
C LYS A 7 -1.56 -8.18 15.12
N ASN A 8 -1.85 -7.77 16.35
CA ASN A 8 -1.41 -8.49 17.55
C ASN A 8 -2.07 -9.87 17.71
N ASN A 9 -3.36 -9.97 17.39
CA ASN A 9 -4.10 -11.23 17.53
C ASN A 9 -3.87 -12.20 16.36
N PHE A 10 -3.55 -11.70 15.17
CA PHE A 10 -3.39 -12.49 13.94
C PHE A 10 -2.04 -12.22 13.27
N THR A 11 -0.96 -12.27 14.02
CA THR A 11 0.40 -11.89 13.63
C THR A 11 0.84 -12.47 12.28
N GLU A 12 0.56 -13.75 12.05
CA GLU A 12 0.95 -14.49 10.83
C GLU A 12 -0.06 -14.35 9.68
N ASN A 13 -1.31 -13.96 9.99
CA ASN A 13 -2.41 -14.00 9.02
C ASN A 13 -2.94 -12.60 8.66
N PHE A 14 -2.56 -11.57 9.40
CA PHE A 14 -2.97 -10.19 9.15
C PHE A 14 -1.75 -9.32 8.84
N HIS A 15 -1.72 -8.76 7.63
CA HIS A 15 -0.65 -7.87 7.18
C HIS A 15 -1.25 -6.52 6.81
N PHE A 16 -0.64 -5.46 7.30
CA PHE A 16 -1.02 -4.08 7.00
C PHE A 16 0.16 -3.35 6.36
N LEU A 17 -0.09 -2.65 5.27
CA LEU A 17 0.94 -1.91 4.54
C LEU A 17 0.82 -0.42 4.80
N LYS A 18 1.93 0.27 4.69
CA LYS A 18 1.99 1.71 4.76
C LYS A 18 1.29 2.34 3.57
N GLY A 19 0.31 3.18 3.84
CA GLY A 19 -0.27 4.09 2.87
C GLY A 19 0.27 5.52 3.04
N ASN A 20 -0.28 6.44 2.26
CA ASN A 20 0.12 7.84 2.31
C ASN A 20 -0.45 8.60 3.52
N HIS A 21 -1.43 8.04 4.22
CA HIS A 21 -2.04 8.62 5.42
C HIS A 21 -1.51 8.03 6.74
N GLU A 22 -0.67 6.99 6.70
CA GLU A 22 -0.03 6.42 7.89
C GLU A 22 1.13 7.29 8.34
N ASN A 23 0.79 8.50 8.84
CA ASN A 23 1.71 9.54 9.31
C ASN A 23 1.01 10.48 10.29
N ILE A 24 0.58 9.96 11.44
CA ILE A 24 -0.22 10.71 12.43
C ILE A 24 0.44 12.00 12.90
N LEU A 25 1.77 12.06 12.94
CA LEU A 25 2.54 13.25 13.33
C LEU A 25 2.76 14.23 12.15
N ASN A 26 2.34 13.88 10.94
CA ASN A 26 2.55 14.66 9.71
C ASN A 26 4.00 15.13 9.51
N GLU A 27 4.96 14.24 9.78
CA GLU A 27 6.39 14.53 9.66
C GLU A 27 6.96 14.10 8.31
N SER A 28 8.10 14.69 7.91
CA SER A 28 8.84 14.34 6.69
C SER A 28 10.20 13.74 7.04
N ARG A 29 10.20 12.55 7.64
CA ARG A 29 11.43 11.82 8.02
C ARG A 29 11.12 10.35 8.34
N HIS A 30 12.15 9.52 8.34
CA HIS A 30 12.06 8.12 8.77
C HIS A 30 11.00 7.30 8.00
N GLY A 31 10.93 7.48 6.69
CA GLY A 31 9.94 6.79 5.86
C GLY A 31 8.54 7.41 5.89
N ASN A 32 8.40 8.63 6.41
CA ASN A 32 7.18 9.42 6.35
C ASN A 32 7.34 10.59 5.40
N LEU A 33 6.25 10.93 4.70
CA LEU A 33 6.11 12.14 3.89
C LEU A 33 4.91 12.93 4.38
N ALA A 34 5.11 14.22 4.68
CA ALA A 34 4.04 15.07 5.16
C ALA A 34 2.93 15.25 4.13
N PHE A 35 1.70 15.39 4.60
CA PHE A 35 0.53 15.63 3.76
C PHE A 35 0.65 16.97 3.03
N ARG A 36 0.44 16.93 1.72
CA ARG A 36 0.55 18.14 0.87
C ARG A 36 -0.76 18.90 0.73
N LYS A 37 -1.91 18.19 0.72
CA LYS A 37 -3.23 18.80 0.46
C LYS A 37 -4.14 18.88 1.69
N PHE A 38 -4.05 17.95 2.59
CA PHE A 38 -4.96 17.81 3.76
C PHE A 38 -4.19 17.97 5.07
N VAL A 39 -3.34 18.99 5.13
CA VAL A 39 -2.52 19.26 6.33
C VAL A 39 -3.40 19.47 7.57
N GLN A 40 -4.54 20.15 7.40
CA GLN A 40 -5.48 20.39 8.51
C GLN A 40 -6.13 19.09 9.02
N GLU A 41 -6.53 18.16 8.14
CA GLU A 41 -7.09 16.88 8.56
C GLU A 41 -6.08 16.06 9.36
N GLY A 42 -4.82 16.02 8.94
CA GLY A 42 -3.74 15.35 9.66
C GLY A 42 -3.52 15.96 11.05
N SER A 43 -3.49 17.29 11.17
CA SER A 43 -3.34 17.96 12.47
C SER A 43 -4.54 17.73 13.38
N MET A 44 -5.76 17.77 12.86
CA MET A 44 -6.98 17.49 13.63
C MET A 44 -6.99 16.07 14.18
N CYS A 45 -6.59 15.06 13.40
CA CYS A 45 -6.47 13.69 13.88
C CYS A 45 -5.40 13.56 14.98
N CYS A 46 -4.24 14.18 14.79
CA CYS A 46 -3.18 14.21 15.79
C CYS A 46 -3.65 14.85 17.10
N ASP A 47 -4.29 16.02 17.02
CA ASP A 47 -4.80 16.74 18.19
C ASP A 47 -5.92 15.97 18.90
N PHE A 48 -6.82 15.35 18.14
CA PHE A 48 -7.86 14.49 18.70
C PHE A 48 -7.25 13.32 19.49
N ILE A 49 -6.31 12.59 18.89
CA ILE A 49 -5.64 11.46 19.56
C ILE A 49 -4.91 11.94 20.83
N ARG A 50 -4.22 13.07 20.76
CA ARG A 50 -3.50 13.64 21.90
C ARG A 50 -4.45 14.03 23.03
N GLN A 51 -5.57 14.68 22.72
CA GLN A 51 -6.54 15.14 23.71
C GLN A 51 -7.31 13.99 24.36
N VAL A 52 -7.67 12.97 23.60
CA VAL A 52 -8.52 11.87 24.08
C VAL A 52 -7.70 10.74 24.70
N TYR A 53 -6.54 10.41 24.14
CA TYR A 53 -5.75 9.24 24.54
C TYR A 53 -4.36 9.58 25.08
N GLY A 54 -3.93 10.84 24.98
CA GLY A 54 -2.64 11.32 25.49
C GLY A 54 -1.45 11.06 24.57
N ASP A 55 -0.32 11.70 24.90
CA ASP A 55 0.90 11.68 24.08
C ASP A 55 1.52 10.28 23.98
N VAL A 56 1.35 9.42 24.98
CA VAL A 56 1.89 8.05 24.94
C VAL A 56 1.25 7.24 23.83
N ILE A 57 -0.07 7.28 23.70
CA ILE A 57 -0.79 6.56 22.64
C ILE A 57 -0.46 7.16 21.27
N LEU A 58 -0.40 8.48 21.17
CA LEU A 58 0.01 9.17 19.94
C LEU A 58 1.41 8.72 19.49
N HIS A 59 2.36 8.64 20.42
CA HIS A 59 3.72 8.18 20.14
C HIS A 59 3.75 6.70 19.69
N LEU A 60 3.00 5.82 20.36
CA LEU A 60 2.90 4.40 19.96
C LEU A 60 2.31 4.23 18.57
N ILE A 61 1.28 5.00 18.19
CA ILE A 61 0.73 5.00 16.84
C ILE A 61 1.81 5.42 15.84
N SER A 62 2.54 6.49 16.11
CA SER A 62 3.61 6.97 15.23
C SER A 62 4.74 5.93 15.04
N LEU A 63 5.14 5.24 16.11
CA LEU A 63 6.14 4.16 16.01
C LEU A 63 5.63 3.00 15.17
N TRP A 64 4.38 2.60 15.36
CA TRP A 64 3.75 1.55 14.57
C TRP A 64 3.66 1.92 13.09
N GLU A 65 3.21 3.13 12.76
CA GLU A 65 3.13 3.62 11.37
C GLU A 65 4.50 3.65 10.68
N LYS A 66 5.56 4.01 11.41
CA LYS A 66 6.94 3.98 10.90
C LYS A 66 7.45 2.56 10.65
N ALA A 67 6.97 1.57 11.40
CA ALA A 67 7.37 0.18 11.23
C ALA A 67 6.62 -0.55 10.10
N LEU A 68 5.59 0.06 9.51
CA LEU A 68 4.78 -0.58 8.46
C LEU A 68 5.59 -0.78 7.17
N PRO A 69 5.55 -1.98 6.55
CA PRO A 69 6.19 -2.20 5.26
C PRO A 69 5.46 -1.44 4.14
N VAL A 70 6.18 -0.95 3.14
CA VAL A 70 5.63 -0.21 1.99
C VAL A 70 5.06 -1.11 0.90
N CYS A 71 5.45 -2.38 0.88
CA CYS A 71 4.89 -3.41 0.00
C CYS A 71 5.06 -4.80 0.59
N ALA A 72 4.26 -5.74 0.11
CA ALA A 72 4.43 -7.17 0.35
C ALA A 72 4.56 -7.89 -0.97
N VAL A 73 5.44 -8.91 -1.02
CA VAL A 73 5.70 -9.71 -2.22
C VAL A 73 5.49 -11.17 -1.89
N PHE A 74 4.64 -11.81 -2.66
CA PHE A 74 4.33 -13.23 -2.60
C PHE A 74 4.93 -13.95 -3.81
N TYR A 75 4.70 -15.25 -3.91
CA TYR A 75 5.30 -16.05 -4.98
C TYR A 75 4.92 -15.56 -6.39
N ASP A 76 3.66 -15.17 -6.60
CA ASP A 76 3.10 -14.83 -7.92
C ASP A 76 2.38 -13.48 -7.97
N PHE A 77 2.32 -12.75 -6.86
CA PHE A 77 1.75 -11.41 -6.81
C PHE A 77 2.45 -10.52 -5.77
N ALA A 78 2.17 -9.24 -5.85
CA ALA A 78 2.63 -8.26 -4.86
C ALA A 78 1.53 -7.25 -4.55
N VAL A 79 1.69 -6.52 -3.46
CA VAL A 79 0.74 -5.52 -2.97
C VAL A 79 1.50 -4.28 -2.49
N SER A 80 1.00 -3.09 -2.84
CA SER A 80 1.39 -1.81 -2.23
C SER A 80 0.17 -0.89 -2.16
N HIS A 81 0.28 0.22 -1.42
CA HIS A 81 -0.81 1.18 -1.32
C HIS A 81 -1.15 1.82 -2.68
N ALA A 82 -0.14 2.24 -3.43
CA ALA A 82 -0.30 2.84 -4.76
C ALA A 82 0.41 2.02 -5.85
N GLU A 83 0.14 2.35 -7.13
CA GLU A 83 0.87 1.82 -8.27
C GLU A 83 2.36 2.15 -8.14
N PRO A 84 3.30 1.17 -8.27
CA PRO A 84 4.72 1.45 -8.23
C PRO A 84 5.14 2.46 -9.30
N ALA A 85 5.63 3.64 -8.88
CA ALA A 85 6.03 4.69 -9.80
C ALA A 85 7.27 4.31 -10.61
N PHE A 86 8.23 3.65 -9.98
CA PHE A 86 9.55 3.36 -10.53
C PHE A 86 9.98 1.92 -10.27
N ASN A 87 11.06 1.56 -10.92
CA ASN A 87 11.76 0.30 -10.79
C ASN A 87 12.82 0.39 -9.68
N PHE A 88 12.40 0.29 -8.43
CA PHE A 88 13.31 0.29 -7.27
C PHE A 88 14.10 -1.02 -7.16
N SER A 89 15.33 -0.95 -6.66
CA SER A 89 16.08 -2.13 -6.26
C SER A 89 15.55 -2.70 -4.94
N ARG A 90 15.80 -3.99 -4.69
CA ARG A 90 15.45 -4.63 -3.41
C ARG A 90 16.05 -3.90 -2.21
N LYS A 91 17.29 -3.42 -2.34
CA LYS A 91 17.96 -2.66 -1.27
C LYS A 91 17.22 -1.35 -0.97
N GLN A 92 16.80 -0.59 -1.99
CA GLN A 92 16.04 0.64 -1.78
C GLN A 92 14.72 0.37 -1.06
N ILE A 93 14.01 -0.72 -1.41
CA ILE A 93 12.77 -1.12 -0.73
C ILE A 93 13.02 -1.48 0.74
N ILE A 94 14.07 -2.25 1.04
CA ILE A 94 14.42 -2.61 2.42
C ILE A 94 14.80 -1.37 3.24
N ASP A 95 15.57 -0.47 2.63
CA ASP A 95 16.05 0.77 3.27
C ASP A 95 15.11 1.97 3.06
N TYR A 96 13.80 1.74 2.80
CA TYR A 96 12.86 2.80 2.42
C TYR A 96 12.79 3.96 3.43
N HIS A 97 13.08 3.72 4.70
CA HIS A 97 13.14 4.77 5.73
C HIS A 97 14.20 5.85 5.47
N LYS A 98 15.14 5.58 4.57
CA LYS A 98 16.22 6.49 4.14
C LYS A 98 16.03 6.94 2.69
N ASN A 99 14.89 6.62 2.08
CA ASN A 99 14.67 6.86 0.65
C ASN A 99 13.23 7.32 0.41
N ASP A 100 13.05 8.63 0.44
CA ASP A 100 11.75 9.28 0.25
C ASP A 100 11.12 8.96 -1.10
N ASP A 101 11.92 8.71 -2.15
CA ASP A 101 11.41 8.35 -3.48
C ASP A 101 10.68 7.00 -3.46
N VAL A 102 11.12 6.05 -2.63
CA VAL A 102 10.42 4.77 -2.45
C VAL A 102 9.07 4.97 -1.80
N VAL A 103 9.03 5.77 -0.72
CA VAL A 103 7.76 6.08 -0.04
C VAL A 103 6.83 6.81 -1.00
N LEU A 104 7.32 7.84 -1.68
CA LEU A 104 6.55 8.59 -2.67
C LEU A 104 6.02 7.66 -3.78
N GLY A 105 6.89 6.81 -4.31
CA GLY A 105 6.60 5.95 -5.46
C GLY A 105 5.74 4.73 -5.16
N LEU A 106 5.54 4.36 -3.89
CA LEU A 106 4.69 3.22 -3.50
C LEU A 106 3.42 3.64 -2.74
N THR A 107 3.33 4.90 -2.30
CA THR A 107 2.19 5.37 -1.51
C THR A 107 1.47 6.60 -2.08
N TRP A 108 2.10 7.39 -2.96
CA TRP A 108 1.55 8.65 -3.48
C TRP A 108 1.33 8.70 -5.00
N THR A 109 1.69 7.65 -5.73
CA THR A 109 1.64 7.63 -7.19
C THR A 109 0.25 7.96 -7.71
N ALA A 110 0.14 9.00 -8.52
CA ALA A 110 -1.11 9.34 -9.20
C ALA A 110 -1.33 8.41 -10.40
N ASN A 111 -2.59 8.28 -10.84
CA ASN A 111 -2.89 7.58 -12.07
C ASN A 111 -2.11 8.20 -13.24
N ASP A 112 -1.58 7.35 -14.12
CA ASP A 112 -0.82 7.72 -15.33
C ASP A 112 0.54 8.39 -15.08
N SER A 113 1.03 8.43 -13.82
CA SER A 113 2.33 8.99 -13.49
C SER A 113 3.44 7.95 -13.31
N ALA A 114 3.11 6.67 -13.24
CA ALA A 114 4.09 5.59 -13.13
C ALA A 114 4.84 5.35 -14.44
N GLU A 115 6.13 5.04 -14.37
CA GLU A 115 6.90 4.66 -15.54
C GLU A 115 6.36 3.37 -16.17
N LYS A 116 6.33 3.33 -17.50
CA LYS A 116 5.89 2.14 -18.24
C LYS A 116 6.74 0.92 -17.89
N GLY A 117 6.07 -0.14 -17.46
CA GLY A 117 6.70 -1.39 -17.08
C GLY A 117 7.36 -1.39 -15.70
N SER A 118 7.19 -0.33 -14.88
CA SER A 118 7.71 -0.23 -13.51
C SER A 118 7.30 -1.43 -12.66
N VAL A 119 6.04 -1.83 -12.70
CA VAL A 119 5.47 -2.96 -11.96
C VAL A 119 6.19 -4.27 -12.25
N LYS A 120 6.34 -4.63 -13.53
CA LYS A 120 6.99 -5.87 -13.94
C LYS A 120 8.48 -5.90 -13.56
N LYS A 121 9.16 -4.77 -13.74
CA LYS A 121 10.58 -4.63 -13.40
C LYS A 121 10.80 -4.70 -11.88
N LEU A 122 9.98 -3.98 -11.11
CA LEU A 122 10.07 -4.00 -9.65
C LEU A 122 9.79 -5.40 -9.09
N PHE A 123 8.74 -6.07 -9.57
CA PHE A 123 8.44 -7.43 -9.15
C PHE A 123 9.62 -8.37 -9.39
N LYS A 124 10.25 -8.30 -10.57
CA LYS A 124 11.44 -9.09 -10.90
C LYS A 124 12.62 -8.81 -9.96
N ASN A 125 12.83 -7.55 -9.58
CA ASN A 125 13.88 -7.17 -8.63
C ASN A 125 13.64 -7.76 -7.23
N LEU A 126 12.36 -7.81 -6.81
CA LEU A 126 11.98 -8.29 -5.49
C LEU A 126 11.85 -9.81 -5.42
N ASN A 127 11.46 -10.45 -6.53
CA ASN A 127 11.27 -11.90 -6.65
C ASN A 127 11.93 -12.47 -7.92
N PRO A 128 13.28 -12.57 -7.96
CA PRO A 128 14.02 -13.04 -9.15
C PRO A 128 13.70 -14.48 -9.55
N SER A 129 13.22 -15.30 -8.60
CA SER A 129 12.91 -16.73 -8.82
C SER A 129 11.47 -16.98 -9.30
N ALA A 130 10.65 -15.95 -9.42
CA ALA A 130 9.28 -16.10 -9.93
C ALA A 130 9.29 -16.65 -11.36
N LYS A 131 8.67 -17.82 -11.54
CA LYS A 131 8.65 -18.54 -12.83
C LYS A 131 7.49 -18.15 -13.73
N ARG A 132 6.48 -17.41 -13.23
CA ARG A 132 5.26 -17.12 -13.97
C ARG A 132 5.41 -15.89 -14.88
N SER A 133 4.88 -16.00 -16.08
CA SER A 133 4.86 -14.93 -17.09
C SER A 133 3.87 -13.78 -16.77
N GLY A 134 3.01 -13.92 -15.78
CA GLY A 134 2.01 -12.93 -15.39
C GLY A 134 2.31 -12.39 -13.99
N VAL A 135 2.85 -11.17 -13.93
CA VAL A 135 2.94 -10.42 -12.66
C VAL A 135 1.58 -9.80 -12.40
N LEU A 136 1.06 -9.97 -11.20
CA LEU A 136 -0.10 -9.26 -10.73
C LEU A 136 0.28 -8.47 -9.49
N TRP A 137 0.11 -7.15 -9.58
CA TRP A 137 0.35 -6.24 -8.48
C TRP A 137 -0.96 -5.57 -8.09
N PHE A 138 -1.37 -5.71 -6.85
CA PHE A 138 -2.58 -5.10 -6.32
C PHE A 138 -2.26 -3.77 -5.61
N GLY A 139 -3.17 -2.83 -5.74
CA GLY A 139 -3.11 -1.59 -4.99
C GLY A 139 -4.42 -0.80 -5.04
N GLY A 140 -4.41 0.33 -4.36
CA GLY A 140 -5.55 1.22 -4.24
C GLY A 140 -5.15 2.68 -4.49
N HIS A 141 -5.11 3.49 -3.44
CA HIS A 141 -4.77 4.92 -3.39
C HIS A 141 -5.69 5.81 -4.20
N ARG A 142 -5.81 5.59 -5.51
CA ARG A 142 -6.72 6.35 -6.36
C ARG A 142 -8.02 5.59 -6.59
N PRO A 143 -9.18 6.29 -6.57
CA PRO A 143 -10.45 5.64 -6.80
C PRO A 143 -10.57 5.10 -8.23
N VAL A 144 -11.16 3.94 -8.35
CA VAL A 144 -11.73 3.44 -9.62
C VAL A 144 -13.07 4.15 -9.81
N LYS A 145 -13.24 4.84 -10.94
CA LYS A 145 -14.46 5.61 -11.20
C LYS A 145 -15.65 4.72 -11.57
N ASP A 146 -15.38 3.72 -12.39
CA ASP A 146 -16.40 2.82 -12.93
C ASP A 146 -15.96 1.36 -12.76
N GLY A 147 -16.86 0.53 -12.23
CA GLY A 147 -16.62 -0.90 -12.02
C GLY A 147 -15.84 -1.24 -10.74
N LYS A 148 -15.58 -2.53 -10.58
CA LYS A 148 -14.96 -3.09 -9.37
C LYS A 148 -13.45 -2.89 -9.30
N TYR A 149 -12.80 -2.77 -10.43
CA TYR A 149 -11.34 -2.66 -10.54
C TYR A 149 -10.91 -1.97 -11.84
N LEU A 150 -9.66 -1.55 -11.90
CA LEU A 150 -9.04 -1.01 -13.10
C LEU A 150 -7.69 -1.70 -13.33
N LEU A 151 -7.52 -2.25 -14.56
CA LEU A 151 -6.24 -2.81 -14.99
C LEU A 151 -5.37 -1.73 -15.61
N ARG A 152 -4.10 -1.68 -15.19
CA ARG A 152 -3.08 -0.74 -15.64
C ARG A 152 -1.78 -1.48 -15.95
N GLN A 153 -0.76 -0.80 -16.48
CA GLN A 153 0.55 -1.39 -16.80
C GLN A 153 0.44 -2.65 -17.68
N ASP A 154 -0.33 -2.56 -18.76
CA ASP A 154 -0.60 -3.69 -19.65
C ASP A 154 -1.13 -4.94 -18.90
N GLY A 155 -2.02 -4.71 -17.92
CA GLY A 155 -2.63 -5.75 -17.09
C GLY A 155 -1.78 -6.27 -15.94
N ALA A 156 -0.61 -5.68 -15.67
CA ALA A 156 0.25 -6.10 -14.57
C ALA A 156 -0.09 -5.45 -13.22
N TYR A 157 -0.86 -4.36 -13.22
CA TYR A 157 -1.34 -3.70 -12.01
C TYR A 157 -2.86 -3.71 -11.96
N LEU A 158 -3.42 -4.04 -10.82
CA LEU A 158 -4.85 -4.07 -10.56
C LEU A 158 -5.18 -3.11 -9.42
N GLN A 159 -5.92 -2.05 -9.75
CA GLN A 159 -6.39 -1.03 -8.83
C GLN A 159 -7.78 -1.41 -8.31
N LEU A 160 -7.92 -1.55 -6.98
CA LEU A 160 -9.14 -2.05 -6.32
C LEU A 160 -9.95 -0.99 -5.59
N HIS A 161 -9.35 0.17 -5.28
CA HIS A 161 -10.04 1.17 -4.46
C HIS A 161 -11.28 1.72 -5.16
N ASN A 162 -12.45 1.42 -4.61
CA ASN A 162 -13.71 2.03 -5.01
C ASN A 162 -14.44 2.51 -3.74
N PRO A 163 -14.66 3.83 -3.56
CA PRO A 163 -15.31 4.35 -2.35
C PRO A 163 -16.79 3.96 -2.22
N ASN A 164 -17.42 3.54 -3.32
CA ASN A 164 -18.83 3.14 -3.36
C ASN A 164 -19.04 1.63 -3.18
N GLU A 165 -17.97 0.85 -3.24
CA GLU A 165 -18.00 -0.61 -3.13
C GLU A 165 -16.78 -1.10 -2.37
N MET A 166 -16.96 -1.93 -1.36
CA MET A 166 -15.85 -2.57 -0.65
C MET A 166 -15.40 -3.81 -1.41
N ASN A 167 -14.46 -3.64 -2.34
CA ASN A 167 -13.96 -4.72 -3.16
C ASN A 167 -12.76 -5.42 -2.52
N VAL A 168 -12.78 -6.75 -2.51
CA VAL A 168 -11.69 -7.62 -2.07
C VAL A 168 -11.26 -8.55 -3.19
N ALA A 169 -9.94 -8.74 -3.36
CA ALA A 169 -9.38 -9.75 -4.23
C ALA A 169 -9.09 -11.03 -3.45
N ILE A 170 -9.59 -12.17 -3.92
CA ILE A 170 -9.36 -13.48 -3.33
C ILE A 170 -8.34 -14.21 -4.18
N VAL A 171 -7.10 -14.30 -3.70
CA VAL A 171 -6.02 -14.98 -4.41
C VAL A 171 -5.84 -16.38 -3.80
N VAL A 172 -6.05 -17.41 -4.61
CA VAL A 172 -5.86 -18.80 -4.20
C VAL A 172 -4.51 -19.29 -4.76
N PRO A 173 -3.61 -19.84 -3.92
CA PRO A 173 -2.34 -20.37 -4.38
C PRO A 173 -2.54 -21.38 -5.52
N GLU A 174 -1.64 -21.35 -6.52
CA GLU A 174 -1.64 -22.22 -7.69
C GLU A 174 -2.80 -22.05 -8.69
N LYS A 175 -3.86 -21.32 -8.34
CA LYS A 175 -4.94 -20.95 -9.25
C LYS A 175 -4.59 -19.67 -10.00
N LYS A 176 -4.83 -19.63 -11.32
CA LYS A 176 -4.71 -18.40 -12.08
C LYS A 176 -5.79 -17.41 -11.62
N PHE A 177 -5.39 -16.24 -11.16
CA PHE A 177 -6.31 -15.18 -10.76
C PHE A 177 -7.11 -14.67 -11.97
N ASN A 178 -8.43 -14.56 -11.80
CA ASN A 178 -9.34 -13.98 -12.78
C ASN A 178 -10.10 -12.81 -12.11
N PRO A 179 -9.85 -11.57 -12.50
CA PRO A 179 -10.49 -10.40 -11.89
C PRO A 179 -12.02 -10.45 -11.88
N GLU A 180 -12.63 -11.02 -12.92
CA GLU A 180 -14.11 -11.10 -13.05
C GLU A 180 -14.76 -12.00 -11.99
N THR A 181 -14.05 -13.04 -11.57
CA THR A 181 -14.60 -14.02 -10.62
C THR A 181 -14.01 -13.92 -9.23
N ASP A 182 -12.77 -13.45 -9.12
CA ASP A 182 -11.99 -13.50 -7.88
C ASP A 182 -11.96 -12.14 -7.16
N ILE A 183 -12.58 -11.09 -7.74
CA ILE A 183 -12.91 -9.83 -7.05
C ILE A 183 -14.36 -9.89 -6.59
N LYS A 184 -14.57 -9.72 -5.29
CA LYS A 184 -15.88 -9.72 -4.66
C LYS A 184 -16.16 -8.37 -4.02
N SER A 185 -17.37 -7.86 -4.22
CA SER A 185 -17.89 -6.79 -3.41
C SER A 185 -18.42 -7.37 -2.10
N VAL A 186 -18.08 -6.77 -0.97
CA VAL A 186 -18.52 -7.20 0.36
C VAL A 186 -19.69 -6.39 0.90
N ILE A 187 -20.08 -5.34 0.18
CA ILE A 187 -21.27 -4.50 0.44
C ILE A 187 -21.89 -4.17 -0.90
#